data_9af951aa7aa96bd11e22d08c04f9d7cf
#
_entry.id   9af951aa7aa96bd11e22d08c04f9d7cf
#
_cell.length_a   1.000
_cell.length_b   1.000
_cell.length_c   1.000
_cell.angle_alpha   90.00
_cell.angle_beta   90.00
_cell.angle_gamma   90.00
#
_symmetry.space_group_name_H-M   'P 1'
#
loop_
_entity.id
_entity.type
_entity.pdbx_description
1 polymer ?
#
loop_
_entity_poly.entity_id
_entity_poly.type
_entity_poly.pdbx_seq_one_letter_code
_entity_poly.pdbx_strand_id
1 'polypeptide(L)'
;MVRVVLGRIAARVRLRGLRLGGFSFSFSFSSSASSSFSSSSSYLSRHLKSARVNGSRSFSSSFICDLPERESMPYDVCIVGAGPAGLAAAIRIKQLREDVSVCVLEKGAEVGSHSISGNVFDPRAMNELLPDWKNLSVDGLECPVKQQVTKDVTYFLTDGGSYWVPTPPTMKNKGKAYVISLSRLTGWLGQYAETNLGVDIFPGFAASEVLYHEDGSVRGVATADMGIAKDGSMKDTFTRGIELEAKCTLFGEGCRGSLSESLKAKYKLQEKAGASVQTYGLGIKEVWSVPESKHNPGEVWHTAGYPFDSSTYGGGFLYHMEDQTVALGTVVGLDYTNPYLSPYKEFQRFKLHPKVKGLLEGGQCLQYGARTLVEGGWQSLPFAGLRGGALIGCSAGTLNAARIKGVHTAMKSGMIAAEVAMEKLSGAEVQDEDEGTEPIDMSDFDERLRKSWVGEELYEARNFRPGFAYGLYPGMAHAAIDAFIFRGKAPWTFRHSKADNESIGRAEDYSPIEYPSPDGEITFDLPTSLYRSGTNHDHDQVVHLKLRDAEVPSGVNLALYDGPEQRYCPAGVYEYVEDEKTDERKLQINAQNCLHCKACDIKDPTQNICWTVPEGGGGPSYTLM
;
A
#
# COMPACT_ATOMS: atom_id res chain seq x y z
N MET A 1 1.01 37.63 9.16
CA MET A 1 0.04 36.55 9.34
C MET A 1 0.45 35.53 10.42
N VAL A 2 1.71 35.10 10.48
CA VAL A 2 2.22 34.16 11.52
C VAL A 2 2.05 34.71 12.96
N ARG A 3 2.21 36.02 13.18
CA ARG A 3 2.01 36.66 14.50
C ARG A 3 0.56 36.66 14.99
N VAL A 4 -0.42 36.59 14.07
CA VAL A 4 -1.86 36.61 14.44
C VAL A 4 -2.35 35.21 14.83
N VAL A 5 -1.79 34.18 14.22
CA VAL A 5 -2.15 32.78 14.54
C VAL A 5 -1.53 32.31 15.85
N LEU A 6 -0.27 32.65 16.10
CA LEU A 6 0.40 32.35 17.38
C LEU A 6 -0.18 33.18 18.56
N GLY A 7 -0.61 34.39 18.30
CA GLY A 7 -1.25 35.25 19.34
C GLY A 7 -2.63 34.76 19.78
N ARG A 8 -3.40 34.10 18.91
CA ARG A 8 -4.74 33.58 19.28
C ARG A 8 -4.69 32.24 19.99
N ILE A 9 -3.65 31.44 19.80
CA ILE A 9 -3.41 30.19 20.55
C ILE A 9 -2.95 30.52 21.97
N ALA A 10 -2.11 31.52 22.17
CA ALA A 10 -1.63 31.95 23.50
C ALA A 10 -2.71 32.62 24.37
N ALA A 11 -3.72 33.25 23.78
CA ALA A 11 -4.77 33.97 24.52
C ALA A 11 -5.86 33.05 25.11
N ARG A 12 -6.05 31.84 24.62
CA ARG A 12 -7.03 30.86 25.13
C ARG A 12 -6.49 29.91 26.21
N VAL A 13 -5.18 29.81 26.37
CA VAL A 13 -4.52 28.95 27.40
C VAL A 13 -4.39 29.72 28.74
N ARG A 14 -4.67 31.04 28.82
CA ARG A 14 -4.52 31.87 30.03
C ARG A 14 -5.70 31.87 31.01
N LEU A 15 -6.68 31.01 30.85
CA LEU A 15 -7.87 30.98 31.72
C LEU A 15 -8.06 29.70 32.54
N ARG A 16 -6.98 29.02 32.95
CA ARG A 16 -7.02 28.17 34.16
C ARG A 16 -5.64 28.18 34.80
N GLY A 17 -5.58 28.81 35.97
CA GLY A 17 -4.35 29.11 36.67
C GLY A 17 -3.53 27.88 37.07
N LEU A 18 -2.27 27.96 36.74
CA LEU A 18 -1.18 27.27 37.45
C LEU A 18 0.05 28.17 37.35
N ARG A 19 0.57 28.60 38.52
CA ARG A 19 1.83 29.32 38.67
C ARG A 19 2.96 28.37 38.29
N LEU A 20 3.72 28.68 37.25
CA LEU A 20 4.99 28.04 36.96
C LEU A 20 6.14 28.99 37.29
N GLY A 21 6.99 28.52 38.21
CA GLY A 21 8.22 29.18 38.59
C GLY A 21 9.20 29.27 37.43
N GLY A 22 9.98 30.35 37.41
CA GLY A 22 10.90 30.67 36.36
C GLY A 22 12.07 29.67 36.28
N PHE A 23 12.36 29.22 35.05
CA PHE A 23 13.64 28.61 34.66
C PHE A 23 14.15 29.37 33.44
N SER A 24 15.33 29.97 33.63
CA SER A 24 16.12 30.54 32.55
C SER A 24 17.03 29.43 31.98
N PHE A 25 16.98 29.17 30.68
CA PHE A 25 17.94 28.32 29.99
C PHE A 25 18.99 29.18 29.29
N SER A 26 20.23 29.07 29.74
CA SER A 26 21.40 29.53 29.00
C SER A 26 22.06 28.34 28.31
N PHE A 27 22.25 28.46 26.99
CA PHE A 27 23.03 27.48 26.22
C PHE A 27 24.51 27.84 26.26
N SER A 28 25.34 26.94 26.78
CA SER A 28 26.78 26.96 26.57
C SER A 28 27.21 25.68 25.86
N PHE A 29 27.88 25.85 24.72
CA PHE A 29 28.59 24.79 24.03
C PHE A 29 29.92 24.53 24.71
N SER A 30 30.22 23.29 25.06
CA SER A 30 31.60 22.86 25.24
C SER A 30 31.79 21.45 24.67
N SER A 31 32.84 21.36 23.85
CA SER A 31 33.37 20.17 23.22
C SER A 31 34.22 19.36 24.18
N SER A 32 34.31 18.06 23.90
CA SER A 32 35.34 17.07 24.27
C SER A 32 35.05 16.20 25.51
N ALA A 33 34.95 14.89 25.31
CA ALA A 33 35.95 13.90 25.65
C ALA A 33 35.38 12.48 25.63
N SER A 34 36.08 11.62 24.96
CA SER A 34 36.00 10.16 24.94
C SER A 34 36.15 9.57 26.34
N SER A 35 35.26 8.65 26.75
CA SER A 35 35.64 7.57 27.67
C SER A 35 34.69 6.38 27.52
N SER A 36 35.30 5.25 27.27
CA SER A 36 34.87 3.87 27.35
C SER A 36 33.92 3.58 28.52
N PHE A 37 32.79 2.93 28.22
CA PHE A 37 32.13 2.04 29.17
C PHE A 37 31.86 0.68 28.53
N SER A 38 32.58 -0.29 29.09
CA SER A 38 32.42 -1.72 28.85
C SER A 38 31.29 -2.30 29.71
N SER A 39 30.67 -3.33 29.17
CA SER A 39 30.03 -4.48 29.83
C SER A 39 28.81 -4.28 30.72
N SER A 40 27.68 -4.76 30.18
CA SER A 40 26.85 -5.76 30.87
C SER A 40 25.82 -6.39 29.91
N SER A 41 26.33 -7.24 29.05
CA SER A 41 25.53 -8.20 28.26
C SER A 41 25.84 -9.60 28.79
N SER A 42 25.25 -9.97 29.90
CA SER A 42 25.42 -11.31 30.45
C SER A 42 24.21 -11.75 31.29
N TYR A 43 23.03 -11.87 30.66
CA TYR A 43 21.91 -12.58 31.29
C TYR A 43 20.94 -13.29 30.31
N LEU A 44 21.29 -13.46 29.05
CA LEU A 44 20.41 -14.14 28.07
C LEU A 44 21.09 -15.29 27.28
N SER A 45 22.19 -15.85 27.78
CA SER A 45 22.90 -16.91 27.06
C SER A 45 23.02 -18.24 27.83
N ARG A 46 22.04 -18.60 28.68
CA ARG A 46 22.13 -19.85 29.46
C ARG A 46 20.92 -20.80 29.38
N HIS A 47 20.03 -20.71 28.41
CA HIS A 47 18.98 -21.72 28.24
C HIS A 47 18.73 -22.15 26.78
N LEU A 48 19.77 -22.20 25.96
CA LEU A 48 19.71 -22.88 24.67
C LEU A 48 20.86 -23.90 24.58
N LYS A 49 20.78 -24.95 25.36
CA LYS A 49 21.54 -26.18 25.10
C LYS A 49 20.62 -27.38 25.17
N SER A 50 20.62 -28.11 24.04
CA SER A 50 20.19 -29.48 23.83
C SER A 50 18.68 -29.78 23.96
N ALA A 51 17.96 -29.61 22.85
CA ALA A 51 17.00 -30.62 22.43
C ALA A 51 17.25 -30.87 20.93
N ARG A 52 18.10 -31.83 20.63
CA ARG A 52 18.07 -32.49 19.32
C ARG A 52 16.78 -33.29 19.29
N VAL A 53 15.73 -32.75 18.71
CA VAL A 53 14.59 -33.53 18.28
C VAL A 53 14.88 -33.95 16.83
N ASN A 54 15.34 -35.17 16.68
CA ASN A 54 15.27 -35.93 15.45
C ASN A 54 13.79 -36.09 15.11
N GLY A 55 13.33 -35.43 14.08
CA GLY A 55 11.96 -35.51 13.60
C GLY A 55 11.69 -34.51 12.49
N SER A 56 12.65 -34.32 11.57
CA SER A 56 12.32 -33.78 10.24
C SER A 56 11.47 -34.81 9.53
N ARG A 57 10.14 -34.71 9.66
CA ARG A 57 9.28 -35.20 8.61
C ARG A 57 9.56 -34.29 7.41
N SER A 58 10.51 -34.72 6.58
CA SER A 58 10.61 -34.27 5.21
C SER A 58 9.22 -34.43 4.60
N PHE A 59 8.59 -33.34 4.22
CA PHE A 59 7.53 -33.41 3.21
C PHE A 59 8.16 -34.16 2.06
N SER A 60 7.60 -35.32 1.79
CA SER A 60 8.09 -36.27 0.81
C SER A 60 8.21 -35.55 -0.54
N SER A 61 9.44 -35.43 -1.02
CA SER A 61 9.77 -34.96 -2.36
C SER A 61 9.25 -35.87 -3.49
N SER A 62 8.42 -36.86 -3.14
CA SER A 62 7.85 -37.82 -4.08
C SER A 62 6.64 -37.32 -4.88
N PHE A 63 6.02 -36.19 -4.48
CA PHE A 63 4.89 -35.61 -5.23
C PHE A 63 5.33 -34.62 -6.34
N ILE A 64 6.58 -34.20 -6.38
CA ILE A 64 7.08 -33.23 -7.38
C ILE A 64 7.45 -33.92 -8.70
N CYS A 65 7.59 -35.24 -8.71
CA CYS A 65 8.07 -35.97 -9.91
C CYS A 65 7.04 -36.23 -11.02
N ASP A 66 5.72 -36.00 -10.74
CA ASP A 66 4.65 -36.34 -11.70
C ASP A 66 3.84 -35.14 -12.22
N LEU A 67 4.23 -33.90 -11.88
CA LEU A 67 3.57 -32.74 -12.45
C LEU A 67 4.02 -32.52 -13.89
N PRO A 68 3.10 -32.24 -14.83
CA PRO A 68 3.49 -31.90 -16.21
C PRO A 68 4.38 -30.66 -16.20
N GLU A 69 5.31 -30.59 -17.13
CA GLU A 69 6.11 -29.37 -17.32
C GLU A 69 5.19 -28.18 -17.61
N ARG A 70 5.61 -26.99 -17.16
CA ARG A 70 4.89 -25.76 -17.47
C ARG A 70 5.10 -25.41 -18.95
N GLU A 71 4.04 -24.97 -19.61
CA GLU A 71 4.18 -24.33 -20.90
C GLU A 71 4.92 -23.00 -20.73
N SER A 72 5.85 -22.71 -21.66
CA SER A 72 6.59 -21.46 -21.68
C SER A 72 6.14 -20.57 -22.85
N MET A 73 5.94 -19.29 -22.58
CA MET A 73 5.60 -18.28 -23.57
C MET A 73 6.66 -17.17 -23.53
N PRO A 74 7.39 -16.94 -24.64
CA PRO A 74 8.39 -15.89 -24.69
C PRO A 74 7.76 -14.52 -25.03
N TYR A 75 8.24 -13.47 -24.37
CA TYR A 75 7.94 -12.07 -24.63
C TYR A 75 9.20 -11.20 -24.56
N ASP A 76 9.19 -10.03 -25.18
CA ASP A 76 10.25 -9.06 -24.96
C ASP A 76 10.13 -8.43 -23.57
N VAL A 77 8.89 -8.08 -23.18
CA VAL A 77 8.61 -7.47 -21.86
C VAL A 77 7.40 -8.14 -21.20
N CYS A 78 7.59 -8.63 -19.98
CA CYS A 78 6.53 -9.10 -19.11
C CYS A 78 6.27 -8.07 -18.00
N ILE A 79 5.00 -7.76 -17.71
CA ILE A 79 4.59 -6.79 -16.68
C ILE A 79 3.70 -7.50 -15.67
N VAL A 80 4.09 -7.47 -14.39
CA VAL A 80 3.32 -8.06 -13.30
C VAL A 80 2.47 -6.98 -12.63
N GLY A 81 1.16 -7.03 -12.85
CA GLY A 81 0.15 -6.13 -12.32
C GLY A 81 -0.35 -5.09 -13.31
N ALA A 82 -1.64 -5.17 -13.67
CA ALA A 82 -2.36 -4.20 -14.51
C ALA A 82 -2.85 -2.97 -13.72
N GLY A 83 -2.05 -2.50 -12.76
CA GLY A 83 -2.27 -1.23 -12.08
C GLY A 83 -1.75 -0.04 -12.90
N PRO A 84 -1.87 1.20 -12.37
CA PRO A 84 -1.45 2.42 -13.10
C PRO A 84 0.00 2.40 -13.58
N ALA A 85 0.92 1.80 -12.83
CA ALA A 85 2.34 1.70 -13.21
C ALA A 85 2.54 0.74 -14.38
N GLY A 86 1.95 -0.47 -14.28
CA GLY A 86 2.09 -1.50 -15.32
C GLY A 86 1.44 -1.08 -16.63
N LEU A 87 0.21 -0.55 -16.58
CA LEU A 87 -0.49 -0.08 -17.79
C LEU A 87 0.22 1.13 -18.43
N ALA A 88 0.73 2.07 -17.62
CA ALA A 88 1.50 3.17 -18.16
C ALA A 88 2.82 2.71 -18.81
N ALA A 89 3.46 1.67 -18.26
CA ALA A 89 4.64 1.05 -18.88
C ALA A 89 4.27 0.37 -20.21
N ALA A 90 3.22 -0.45 -20.24
CA ALA A 90 2.77 -1.16 -21.44
C ALA A 90 2.43 -0.19 -22.58
N ILE A 91 1.63 0.84 -22.29
CA ILE A 91 1.27 1.89 -23.25
C ILE A 91 2.53 2.60 -23.76
N ARG A 92 3.46 2.96 -22.86
CA ARG A 92 4.67 3.70 -23.25
C ARG A 92 5.61 2.86 -24.10
N ILE A 93 5.76 1.54 -23.83
CA ILE A 93 6.53 0.62 -24.65
C ILE A 93 5.98 0.62 -26.08
N LYS A 94 4.67 0.40 -26.24
CA LYS A 94 4.02 0.33 -27.55
C LYS A 94 4.03 1.67 -28.31
N GLN A 95 4.06 2.80 -27.60
CA GLN A 95 4.27 4.12 -28.22
C GLN A 95 5.70 4.30 -28.76
N LEU A 96 6.69 3.70 -28.11
CA LEU A 96 8.09 3.80 -28.52
C LEU A 96 8.45 2.74 -29.58
N ARG A 97 7.93 1.54 -29.46
CA ARG A 97 8.22 0.36 -30.28
C ARG A 97 6.95 -0.49 -30.42
N GLU A 98 6.24 -0.37 -31.53
CA GLU A 98 5.02 -1.15 -31.81
C GLU A 98 5.30 -2.66 -31.99
N ASP A 99 6.48 -2.99 -32.49
CA ASP A 99 6.95 -4.35 -32.79
C ASP A 99 7.29 -5.18 -31.54
N VAL A 100 7.57 -4.55 -30.40
CA VAL A 100 7.92 -5.24 -29.15
C VAL A 100 6.72 -5.99 -28.59
N SER A 101 6.89 -7.28 -28.29
CA SER A 101 5.87 -8.09 -27.64
C SER A 101 5.77 -7.79 -26.15
N VAL A 102 4.55 -7.46 -25.68
CA VAL A 102 4.30 -7.06 -24.29
C VAL A 102 3.14 -7.85 -23.72
N CYS A 103 3.36 -8.53 -22.60
CA CYS A 103 2.29 -9.13 -21.82
C CYS A 103 2.14 -8.47 -20.45
N VAL A 104 0.89 -8.42 -19.93
CA VAL A 104 0.56 -7.92 -18.60
C VAL A 104 -0.25 -8.97 -17.85
N LEU A 105 0.26 -9.41 -16.70
CA LEU A 105 -0.43 -10.32 -15.81
C LEU A 105 -1.25 -9.53 -14.76
N GLU A 106 -2.51 -9.88 -14.58
CA GLU A 106 -3.36 -9.35 -13.52
C GLU A 106 -4.01 -10.48 -12.73
N LYS A 107 -3.82 -10.50 -11.41
CA LYS A 107 -4.39 -11.54 -10.56
C LYS A 107 -5.90 -11.41 -10.33
N GLY A 108 -6.46 -10.21 -10.48
CA GLY A 108 -7.90 -9.96 -10.41
C GLY A 108 -8.64 -10.54 -11.59
N ALA A 109 -9.93 -10.86 -11.43
CA ALA A 109 -10.78 -11.38 -12.51
C ALA A 109 -10.87 -10.42 -13.71
N GLU A 110 -10.73 -9.11 -13.45
CA GLU A 110 -10.76 -8.05 -14.45
C GLU A 110 -9.74 -6.97 -14.09
N VAL A 111 -9.24 -6.27 -15.10
CA VAL A 111 -8.38 -5.09 -14.90
C VAL A 111 -9.16 -4.02 -14.14
N GLY A 112 -8.61 -3.57 -13.02
CA GLY A 112 -9.24 -2.57 -12.17
C GLY A 112 -10.01 -3.13 -10.98
N SER A 113 -10.42 -4.41 -10.98
CA SER A 113 -11.21 -5.01 -9.89
C SER A 113 -10.53 -4.97 -8.52
N HIS A 114 -9.19 -4.92 -8.46
CA HIS A 114 -8.41 -4.77 -7.23
C HIS A 114 -7.87 -3.35 -7.01
N SER A 115 -8.23 -2.40 -7.87
CA SER A 115 -7.71 -1.03 -7.82
C SER A 115 -8.51 -0.18 -6.85
N ILE A 116 -7.85 0.38 -5.84
CA ILE A 116 -8.42 1.29 -4.84
C ILE A 116 -7.46 2.45 -4.57
N SER A 117 -8.00 3.64 -4.46
CA SER A 117 -7.23 4.85 -4.11
C SER A 117 -8.05 5.82 -3.25
N GLY A 118 -7.40 6.91 -2.79
CA GLY A 118 -8.09 8.04 -2.19
C GLY A 118 -8.81 8.95 -3.19
N ASN A 119 -8.93 8.56 -4.46
CA ASN A 119 -9.71 9.20 -5.53
C ASN A 119 -9.25 10.58 -6.02
N VAL A 120 -8.36 11.31 -5.37
CA VAL A 120 -7.84 12.57 -5.91
C VAL A 120 -6.65 12.31 -6.82
N PHE A 121 -6.87 12.47 -8.10
CA PHE A 121 -5.93 12.17 -9.18
C PHE A 121 -5.23 13.43 -9.71
N ASP A 122 -3.89 13.41 -9.72
CA ASP A 122 -3.06 14.39 -10.41
C ASP A 122 -2.84 13.92 -11.86
N PRO A 123 -3.29 14.67 -12.88
CA PRO A 123 -3.21 14.21 -14.27
C PRO A 123 -1.84 14.37 -14.91
N ARG A 124 -0.79 14.77 -14.19
CA ARG A 124 0.52 15.11 -14.76
C ARG A 124 1.10 13.97 -15.61
N ALA A 125 1.16 12.75 -15.05
CA ALA A 125 1.67 11.60 -15.80
C ALA A 125 0.74 11.19 -16.94
N MET A 126 -0.58 11.31 -16.76
CA MET A 126 -1.56 11.06 -17.82
C MET A 126 -1.42 12.03 -18.99
N ASN A 127 -1.19 13.31 -18.71
CA ASN A 127 -0.94 14.34 -19.72
C ASN A 127 0.35 14.07 -20.52
N GLU A 128 1.36 13.46 -19.88
CA GLU A 128 2.60 13.07 -20.57
C GLU A 128 2.42 11.79 -21.40
N LEU A 129 1.65 10.81 -20.88
CA LEU A 129 1.44 9.52 -21.53
C LEU A 129 0.46 9.60 -22.69
N LEU A 130 -0.67 10.24 -22.49
CA LEU A 130 -1.78 10.37 -23.44
C LEU A 130 -2.24 11.84 -23.47
N PRO A 131 -1.56 12.76 -24.20
CA PRO A 131 -1.89 14.19 -24.18
C PRO A 131 -3.36 14.51 -24.47
N ASP A 132 -3.98 13.75 -25.37
CA ASP A 132 -5.38 13.94 -25.79
C ASP A 132 -6.39 13.08 -25.01
N TRP A 133 -6.04 12.52 -23.85
CA TRP A 133 -6.86 11.60 -23.08
C TRP A 133 -8.31 12.06 -22.84
N LYS A 134 -8.55 13.37 -22.82
CA LYS A 134 -9.90 13.95 -22.63
C LYS A 134 -10.85 13.69 -23.80
N ASN A 135 -10.28 13.50 -24.99
CA ASN A 135 -11.01 13.28 -26.23
C ASN A 135 -10.95 11.83 -26.70
N LEU A 136 -10.17 10.98 -25.99
CA LEU A 136 -10.04 9.58 -26.34
C LEU A 136 -11.26 8.77 -25.88
N SER A 137 -11.69 7.87 -26.74
CA SER A 137 -12.66 6.83 -26.40
C SER A 137 -12.14 5.47 -26.88
N VAL A 138 -12.50 4.42 -26.15
CA VAL A 138 -12.18 3.02 -26.48
C VAL A 138 -13.49 2.28 -26.54
N ASP A 139 -13.82 1.66 -27.67
CA ASP A 139 -15.10 0.98 -27.91
C ASP A 139 -16.34 1.81 -27.52
N GLY A 140 -16.26 3.13 -27.75
CA GLY A 140 -17.33 4.07 -27.39
C GLY A 140 -17.34 4.54 -25.93
N LEU A 141 -16.44 4.06 -25.09
CA LEU A 141 -16.29 4.49 -23.70
C LEU A 141 -15.29 5.65 -23.61
N GLU A 142 -15.75 6.81 -23.18
CA GLU A 142 -14.89 7.96 -22.90
C GLU A 142 -14.03 7.73 -21.66
N CYS A 143 -12.88 8.44 -21.60
CA CYS A 143 -12.03 8.42 -20.42
C CYS A 143 -12.82 8.83 -19.16
N PRO A 144 -12.77 8.04 -18.06
CA PRO A 144 -13.58 8.26 -16.86
C PRO A 144 -13.06 9.37 -15.94
N VAL A 145 -12.15 10.24 -16.41
CA VAL A 145 -11.59 11.35 -15.64
C VAL A 145 -12.34 12.64 -16.01
N LYS A 146 -13.49 12.89 -15.34
CA LYS A 146 -14.38 14.01 -15.70
C LYS A 146 -14.47 15.08 -14.60
N GLN A 147 -14.67 14.67 -13.33
CA GLN A 147 -14.93 15.59 -12.23
C GLN A 147 -13.66 16.30 -11.76
N GLN A 148 -13.48 17.56 -12.12
CA GLN A 148 -12.38 18.37 -11.61
C GLN A 148 -12.60 18.78 -10.15
N VAL A 149 -11.51 18.89 -9.36
CA VAL A 149 -11.59 19.43 -7.99
C VAL A 149 -11.96 20.90 -8.03
N THR A 150 -13.09 21.23 -7.38
CA THR A 150 -13.65 22.60 -7.33
C THR A 150 -13.27 23.34 -6.05
N LYS A 151 -13.03 22.60 -4.95
CA LYS A 151 -12.75 23.18 -3.64
C LYS A 151 -11.93 22.23 -2.76
N ASP A 152 -10.88 22.75 -2.12
CA ASP A 152 -10.11 22.05 -1.09
C ASP A 152 -10.51 22.59 0.29
N VAL A 153 -10.76 21.67 1.23
CA VAL A 153 -11.04 22.01 2.63
C VAL A 153 -10.22 21.10 3.53
N THR A 154 -9.64 21.68 4.57
CA THR A 154 -8.93 20.91 5.60
C THR A 154 -9.54 21.23 6.97
N TYR A 155 -9.87 20.18 7.72
CA TYR A 155 -10.41 20.29 9.07
C TYR A 155 -9.50 19.61 10.09
N PHE A 156 -9.39 20.20 11.25
CA PHE A 156 -8.98 19.52 12.46
C PHE A 156 -10.24 19.12 13.22
N LEU A 157 -10.43 17.82 13.41
CA LEU A 157 -11.59 17.27 14.11
C LEU A 157 -11.23 16.95 15.57
N THR A 158 -12.17 17.23 16.45
CA THR A 158 -12.19 16.78 17.84
C THR A 158 -13.45 15.96 18.05
N ASP A 159 -13.65 15.34 19.18
CA ASP A 159 -14.78 14.46 19.46
C ASP A 159 -16.15 15.03 19.03
N GLY A 160 -16.42 16.30 19.25
CA GLY A 160 -17.69 16.95 18.86
C GLY A 160 -17.53 18.20 17.98
N GLY A 161 -16.32 18.58 17.61
CA GLY A 161 -16.05 19.83 16.90
C GLY A 161 -15.23 19.67 15.62
N SER A 162 -15.45 20.57 14.67
CA SER A 162 -14.67 20.66 13.44
C SER A 162 -14.11 22.07 13.26
N TYR A 163 -12.81 22.20 13.14
CA TYR A 163 -12.11 23.48 13.01
C TYR A 163 -11.45 23.54 11.64
N TRP A 164 -11.82 24.55 10.87
CA TRP A 164 -11.14 24.80 9.60
C TRP A 164 -9.68 25.20 9.85
N VAL A 165 -8.78 24.59 9.06
CA VAL A 165 -7.36 24.94 9.03
C VAL A 165 -6.92 25.21 7.58
N PRO A 166 -5.92 26.09 7.37
CA PRO A 166 -5.42 26.34 6.02
C PRO A 166 -4.89 25.07 5.35
N THR A 167 -5.41 24.74 4.16
CA THR A 167 -4.90 23.61 3.37
C THR A 167 -3.44 23.85 3.00
N PRO A 168 -2.53 22.91 3.33
CA PRO A 168 -1.12 23.01 2.96
C PRO A 168 -0.95 23.21 1.44
N PRO A 169 0.05 23.97 0.97
CA PRO A 169 0.28 24.22 -0.45
C PRO A 169 0.41 22.93 -1.27
N THR A 170 1.04 21.89 -0.71
CA THR A 170 1.24 20.56 -1.31
C THR A 170 -0.06 19.78 -1.51
N MET A 171 -1.11 20.08 -0.74
CA MET A 171 -2.42 19.42 -0.77
C MET A 171 -3.48 20.21 -1.55
N LYS A 172 -3.13 21.34 -2.18
CA LYS A 172 -4.07 22.13 -3.00
C LYS A 172 -4.29 21.49 -4.36
N ASN A 173 -5.53 21.09 -4.61
CA ASN A 173 -5.96 20.34 -5.79
C ASN A 173 -6.86 21.14 -6.73
N LYS A 174 -7.52 22.19 -6.23
CA LYS A 174 -8.49 23.00 -6.99
C LYS A 174 -7.93 23.44 -8.35
N GLY A 175 -8.66 23.07 -9.42
CA GLY A 175 -8.31 23.41 -10.80
C GLY A 175 -7.11 22.66 -11.36
N LYS A 176 -6.51 21.71 -10.61
CA LYS A 176 -5.30 20.96 -11.02
C LYS A 176 -5.51 19.44 -11.02
N ALA A 177 -6.37 18.95 -10.16
CA ALA A 177 -6.61 17.53 -9.97
C ALA A 177 -8.08 17.18 -10.26
N TYR A 178 -8.35 15.87 -10.35
CA TYR A 178 -9.68 15.32 -10.59
C TYR A 178 -10.06 14.39 -9.45
N VAL A 179 -11.36 14.24 -9.20
CA VAL A 179 -11.89 13.19 -8.32
C VAL A 179 -12.35 12.05 -9.21
N ILE A 180 -11.76 10.88 -9.02
CA ILE A 180 -11.95 9.73 -9.92
C ILE A 180 -12.22 8.44 -9.16
N SER A 181 -12.72 7.41 -9.85
CA SER A 181 -12.60 6.02 -9.46
C SER A 181 -11.35 5.42 -10.12
N LEU A 182 -10.41 4.92 -9.31
CA LEU A 182 -9.20 4.30 -9.85
C LEU A 182 -9.50 2.96 -10.55
N SER A 183 -10.48 2.20 -10.06
CA SER A 183 -10.91 0.96 -10.71
C SER A 183 -11.41 1.21 -12.13
N ARG A 184 -12.23 2.27 -12.33
CA ARG A 184 -12.69 2.67 -13.67
C ARG A 184 -11.55 3.17 -14.56
N LEU A 185 -10.64 3.98 -14.02
CA LEU A 185 -9.50 4.49 -14.81
C LEU A 185 -8.57 3.35 -15.24
N THR A 186 -8.25 2.41 -14.35
CA THR A 186 -7.38 1.28 -14.72
C THR A 186 -8.06 0.34 -15.71
N GLY A 187 -9.35 0.06 -15.56
CA GLY A 187 -10.12 -0.70 -16.55
C GLY A 187 -10.07 -0.06 -17.93
N TRP A 188 -10.32 1.26 -18.01
CA TRP A 188 -10.24 2.01 -19.27
C TRP A 188 -8.83 2.01 -19.88
N LEU A 189 -7.78 2.20 -19.08
CA LEU A 189 -6.38 2.13 -19.54
C LEU A 189 -6.01 0.73 -20.04
N GLY A 190 -6.51 -0.33 -19.39
CA GLY A 190 -6.32 -1.71 -19.82
C GLY A 190 -6.96 -1.95 -21.18
N GLN A 191 -8.22 -1.58 -21.34
CA GLN A 191 -8.92 -1.69 -22.61
C GLN A 191 -8.25 -0.87 -23.73
N TYR A 192 -7.75 0.35 -23.40
CA TYR A 192 -6.98 1.15 -24.36
C TYR A 192 -5.69 0.44 -24.79
N ALA A 193 -4.94 -0.14 -23.86
CA ALA A 193 -3.69 -0.84 -24.15
C ALA A 193 -3.93 -2.09 -25.01
N GLU A 194 -4.96 -2.86 -24.72
CA GLU A 194 -5.32 -4.08 -25.45
C GLU A 194 -5.87 -3.75 -26.85
N THR A 195 -6.96 -2.94 -26.91
CA THR A 195 -7.70 -2.69 -28.17
C THR A 195 -6.91 -1.80 -29.15
N ASN A 196 -6.24 -0.74 -28.68
CA ASN A 196 -5.61 0.24 -29.55
C ASN A 196 -4.11 -0.04 -29.81
N LEU A 197 -3.43 -0.77 -28.89
CA LEU A 197 -1.98 -0.95 -28.97
C LEU A 197 -1.55 -2.40 -29.06
N GLY A 198 -2.47 -3.38 -28.98
CA GLY A 198 -2.16 -4.79 -29.10
C GLY A 198 -1.27 -5.32 -27.97
N VAL A 199 -1.55 -4.88 -26.73
CA VAL A 199 -0.90 -5.45 -25.54
C VAL A 199 -1.67 -6.68 -25.09
N ASP A 200 -0.97 -7.79 -24.86
CA ASP A 200 -1.59 -9.00 -24.34
C ASP A 200 -1.84 -8.84 -22.83
N ILE A 201 -3.09 -8.76 -22.42
CA ILE A 201 -3.46 -8.64 -21.00
C ILE A 201 -4.12 -9.95 -20.54
N PHE A 202 -3.60 -10.53 -19.46
CA PHE A 202 -4.08 -11.78 -18.88
C PHE A 202 -4.71 -11.55 -17.51
N PRO A 203 -6.01 -11.16 -17.43
CA PRO A 203 -6.73 -11.09 -16.16
C PRO A 203 -7.01 -12.51 -15.64
N GLY A 204 -7.01 -12.66 -14.30
CA GLY A 204 -7.14 -13.97 -13.65
C GLY A 204 -5.84 -14.77 -13.57
N PHE A 205 -4.71 -14.25 -14.06
CA PHE A 205 -3.41 -14.91 -13.97
C PHE A 205 -2.54 -14.29 -12.90
N ALA A 206 -2.35 -15.02 -11.79
CA ALA A 206 -1.55 -14.57 -10.66
C ALA A 206 -0.09 -15.01 -10.81
N ALA A 207 0.83 -14.07 -11.02
CA ALA A 207 2.26 -14.34 -10.95
C ALA A 207 2.66 -14.76 -9.52
N SER A 208 3.18 -15.98 -9.37
CA SER A 208 3.47 -16.60 -8.06
C SER A 208 4.95 -16.87 -7.81
N GLU A 209 5.75 -16.93 -8.86
CA GLU A 209 7.17 -17.27 -8.78
C GLU A 209 7.98 -16.41 -9.75
N VAL A 210 9.19 -16.02 -9.33
CA VAL A 210 10.16 -15.38 -10.21
C VAL A 210 11.10 -16.44 -10.78
N LEU A 211 11.23 -16.47 -12.08
CA LEU A 211 12.17 -17.34 -12.79
C LEU A 211 13.54 -16.67 -12.93
N TYR A 212 14.60 -17.45 -12.85
CA TYR A 212 15.97 -16.94 -12.88
C TYR A 212 16.81 -17.69 -13.90
N HIS A 213 17.76 -17.00 -14.52
CA HIS A 213 18.88 -17.60 -15.24
C HIS A 213 19.90 -18.18 -14.26
N GLU A 214 20.85 -18.96 -14.77
CA GLU A 214 21.92 -19.56 -13.96
C GLU A 214 22.80 -18.51 -13.26
N ASP A 215 22.99 -17.35 -13.89
CA ASP A 215 23.72 -16.21 -13.30
C ASP A 215 22.93 -15.47 -12.20
N GLY A 216 21.69 -15.89 -11.96
CA GLY A 216 20.80 -15.31 -10.99
C GLY A 216 20.02 -14.08 -11.47
N SER A 217 20.17 -13.63 -12.73
CA SER A 217 19.34 -12.58 -13.31
C SER A 217 17.89 -13.04 -13.50
N VAL A 218 16.94 -12.11 -13.59
CA VAL A 218 15.52 -12.42 -13.78
C VAL A 218 15.31 -12.89 -15.23
N ARG A 219 14.69 -14.09 -15.39
CA ARG A 219 14.31 -14.70 -16.67
C ARG A 219 12.85 -14.44 -17.04
N GLY A 220 12.00 -14.21 -16.01
CA GLY A 220 10.57 -14.05 -16.18
C GLY A 220 9.80 -14.36 -14.90
N VAL A 221 8.56 -14.78 -15.05
CA VAL A 221 7.70 -15.21 -13.95
C VAL A 221 6.88 -16.42 -14.33
N ALA A 222 6.52 -17.24 -13.31
CA ALA A 222 5.52 -18.29 -13.48
C ALA A 222 4.22 -17.90 -12.77
N THR A 223 3.09 -18.30 -13.38
CA THR A 223 1.79 -18.15 -12.77
C THR A 223 1.51 -19.28 -11.77
N ALA A 224 0.57 -19.05 -10.85
CA ALA A 224 0.14 -20.07 -9.90
C ALA A 224 -0.56 -21.23 -10.62
N ASP A 225 -0.36 -22.44 -10.11
CA ASP A 225 -1.23 -23.57 -10.46
C ASP A 225 -2.64 -23.31 -9.93
N MET A 226 -3.66 -23.75 -10.63
CA MET A 226 -5.07 -23.58 -10.27
C MET A 226 -5.72 -24.94 -10.03
N GLY A 227 -6.80 -24.98 -9.25
CA GLY A 227 -7.51 -26.22 -8.96
C GLY A 227 -6.80 -27.11 -7.96
N ILE A 228 -6.11 -26.54 -6.98
CA ILE A 228 -5.53 -27.26 -5.83
C ILE A 228 -6.45 -27.07 -4.63
N ALA A 229 -6.92 -28.18 -4.06
CA ALA A 229 -7.78 -28.19 -2.87
C ALA A 229 -7.03 -27.69 -1.62
N LYS A 230 -7.78 -27.36 -0.58
CA LYS A 230 -7.24 -26.85 0.70
C LYS A 230 -6.25 -27.80 1.37
N ASP A 231 -6.42 -29.12 1.18
CA ASP A 231 -5.54 -30.16 1.71
C ASP A 231 -4.30 -30.42 0.83
N GLY A 232 -4.17 -29.72 -0.31
CA GLY A 232 -3.07 -29.86 -1.26
C GLY A 232 -3.31 -30.89 -2.37
N SER A 233 -4.47 -31.56 -2.40
CA SER A 233 -4.83 -32.50 -3.47
C SER A 233 -5.24 -31.75 -4.75
N MET A 234 -5.02 -32.38 -5.91
CA MET A 234 -5.47 -31.82 -7.19
C MET A 234 -6.97 -32.09 -7.37
N LYS A 235 -7.70 -31.07 -7.79
CA LYS A 235 -9.10 -31.17 -8.21
C LYS A 235 -9.18 -31.63 -9.67
N ASP A 236 -10.35 -32.03 -10.12
CA ASP A 236 -10.61 -32.36 -11.53
C ASP A 236 -10.39 -31.15 -12.47
N THR A 237 -10.43 -29.94 -11.90
CA THR A 237 -10.18 -28.65 -12.58
C THR A 237 -8.73 -28.20 -12.52
N PHE A 238 -7.80 -29.08 -12.08
CA PHE A 238 -6.39 -28.72 -11.99
C PHE A 238 -5.84 -28.24 -13.33
N THR A 239 -5.19 -27.09 -13.30
CA THR A 239 -4.48 -26.51 -14.43
C THR A 239 -3.11 -26.06 -13.98
N ARG A 240 -2.09 -26.55 -14.69
CA ARG A 240 -0.70 -26.14 -14.44
C ARG A 240 -0.51 -24.67 -14.79
N GLY A 241 0.22 -23.92 -13.95
CA GLY A 241 0.66 -22.57 -14.28
C GLY A 241 1.58 -22.53 -15.49
N ILE A 242 1.68 -21.39 -16.14
CA ILE A 242 2.54 -21.15 -17.31
C ILE A 242 3.76 -20.32 -16.91
N GLU A 243 4.85 -20.48 -17.64
CA GLU A 243 6.06 -19.63 -17.55
C GLU A 243 6.00 -18.54 -18.62
N LEU A 244 6.22 -17.29 -18.20
CA LEU A 244 6.35 -16.15 -19.09
C LEU A 244 7.80 -15.69 -19.03
N GLU A 245 8.56 -16.09 -20.03
CA GLU A 245 9.96 -15.71 -20.19
C GLU A 245 10.05 -14.33 -20.84
N ALA A 246 10.94 -13.49 -20.36
CA ALA A 246 11.07 -12.14 -20.91
C ALA A 246 12.49 -11.59 -20.77
N LYS A 247 12.92 -10.80 -21.76
CA LYS A 247 14.17 -10.03 -21.68
C LYS A 247 14.13 -9.01 -20.57
N CYS A 248 12.91 -8.53 -20.21
CA CYS A 248 12.67 -7.60 -19.11
C CYS A 248 11.34 -7.91 -18.41
N THR A 249 11.36 -8.01 -17.07
CA THR A 249 10.15 -8.14 -16.26
C THR A 249 9.95 -6.91 -15.36
N LEU A 250 8.82 -6.24 -15.51
CA LEU A 250 8.47 -5.07 -14.70
C LEU A 250 7.49 -5.45 -13.58
N PHE A 251 7.91 -5.30 -12.33
CA PHE A 251 7.13 -5.69 -11.15
C PHE A 251 6.32 -4.52 -10.60
N GLY A 252 5.05 -4.44 -11.04
CA GLY A 252 4.07 -3.41 -10.67
C GLY A 252 2.99 -3.89 -9.69
N GLU A 253 3.33 -4.78 -8.74
CA GLU A 253 2.39 -5.45 -7.81
C GLU A 253 1.77 -4.54 -6.75
N GLY A 254 2.15 -3.27 -6.72
CA GLY A 254 1.68 -2.29 -5.74
C GLY A 254 2.38 -2.41 -4.38
N CYS A 255 1.69 -1.97 -3.33
CA CYS A 255 2.22 -2.00 -1.97
C CYS A 255 2.46 -3.46 -1.51
N ARG A 256 3.69 -3.75 -1.07
CA ARG A 256 4.08 -5.06 -0.51
C ARG A 256 3.76 -6.24 -1.45
N GLY A 257 4.17 -6.15 -2.72
CA GLY A 257 4.04 -7.25 -3.70
C GLY A 257 4.85 -8.46 -3.26
N SER A 258 4.30 -9.68 -3.33
CA SER A 258 5.00 -10.89 -2.84
C SER A 258 6.29 -11.18 -3.62
N LEU A 259 6.26 -11.04 -4.94
CA LEU A 259 7.46 -11.19 -5.77
C LEU A 259 8.43 -10.03 -5.57
N SER A 260 7.91 -8.80 -5.46
CA SER A 260 8.71 -7.61 -5.18
C SER A 260 9.45 -7.71 -3.85
N GLU A 261 8.81 -8.22 -2.79
CA GLU A 261 9.49 -8.42 -1.49
C GLU A 261 10.54 -9.54 -1.56
N SER A 262 10.26 -10.62 -2.30
CA SER A 262 11.24 -11.69 -2.55
C SER A 262 12.47 -11.16 -3.29
N LEU A 263 12.29 -10.32 -4.31
CA LEU A 263 13.39 -9.66 -5.05
C LEU A 263 14.18 -8.69 -4.16
N LYS A 264 13.48 -7.87 -3.34
CA LYS A 264 14.14 -6.98 -2.38
C LYS A 264 15.02 -7.73 -1.40
N ALA A 265 14.54 -8.88 -0.90
CA ALA A 265 15.30 -9.73 0.01
C ALA A 265 16.47 -10.42 -0.70
N LYS A 266 16.24 -11.05 -1.85
CA LYS A 266 17.25 -11.79 -2.61
C LYS A 266 18.43 -10.91 -3.02
N TYR A 267 18.15 -9.74 -3.59
CA TYR A 267 19.18 -8.82 -4.08
C TYR A 267 19.57 -7.72 -3.10
N LYS A 268 19.06 -7.76 -1.87
CA LYS A 268 19.34 -6.78 -0.80
C LYS A 268 19.13 -5.33 -1.28
N LEU A 269 18.01 -5.08 -1.98
CA LEU A 269 17.78 -3.82 -2.67
C LEU A 269 17.67 -2.60 -1.74
N GLN A 270 17.21 -2.80 -0.50
CA GLN A 270 17.18 -1.77 0.54
C GLN A 270 18.61 -1.39 0.98
N GLU A 271 19.44 -2.40 1.25
CA GLU A 271 20.83 -2.20 1.65
C GLU A 271 21.64 -1.55 0.51
N LYS A 272 21.45 -2.03 -0.73
CA LYS A 272 22.11 -1.49 -1.93
C LYS A 272 21.81 -0.01 -2.14
N ALA A 273 20.60 0.45 -1.81
CA ALA A 273 20.21 1.86 -1.89
C ALA A 273 20.64 2.68 -0.65
N GLY A 274 21.14 2.07 0.42
CA GLY A 274 21.32 2.72 1.73
C GLY A 274 19.99 3.26 2.29
N ALA A 275 18.89 2.59 1.98
CA ALA A 275 17.54 3.03 2.31
C ALA A 275 17.24 2.83 3.81
N SER A 276 16.39 3.71 4.33
CA SER A 276 15.76 3.54 5.65
C SER A 276 14.70 2.46 5.62
N VAL A 277 14.27 2.03 6.79
CA VAL A 277 13.13 1.12 6.94
C VAL A 277 11.90 1.73 6.26
N GLN A 278 11.11 0.89 5.58
CA GLN A 278 9.83 1.29 4.97
C GLN A 278 8.75 1.36 6.06
N THR A 279 7.85 2.32 5.95
CA THR A 279 6.66 2.43 6.78
C THR A 279 5.40 2.48 5.92
N TYR A 280 4.29 2.09 6.49
CA TYR A 280 3.04 1.89 5.76
C TYR A 280 1.86 2.51 6.49
N GLY A 281 0.84 2.89 5.73
CA GLY A 281 -0.48 3.25 6.25
C GLY A 281 -1.52 2.24 5.78
N LEU A 282 -2.55 1.99 6.57
CA LEU A 282 -3.74 1.25 6.15
C LEU A 282 -4.86 2.23 5.84
N GLY A 283 -5.24 2.30 4.58
CA GLY A 283 -6.42 3.03 4.13
C GLY A 283 -7.66 2.13 4.13
N ILE A 284 -8.72 2.62 4.76
CA ILE A 284 -10.06 2.01 4.72
C ILE A 284 -11.01 3.03 4.10
N LYS A 285 -11.83 2.59 3.16
CA LYS A 285 -12.65 3.45 2.33
C LYS A 285 -14.03 2.87 2.09
N GLU A 286 -15.03 3.75 2.07
CA GLU A 286 -16.36 3.47 1.53
C GLU A 286 -16.72 4.48 0.43
N VAL A 287 -17.61 4.06 -0.48
CA VAL A 287 -18.28 4.93 -1.44
C VAL A 287 -19.77 4.93 -1.10
N TRP A 288 -20.35 6.11 -1.03
CA TRP A 288 -21.75 6.32 -0.66
C TRP A 288 -22.49 7.11 -1.74
N SER A 289 -23.75 6.77 -2.00
CA SER A 289 -24.69 7.73 -2.59
C SER A 289 -25.19 8.66 -1.51
N VAL A 290 -25.35 9.94 -1.83
CA VAL A 290 -25.88 10.94 -0.88
C VAL A 290 -26.99 11.76 -1.53
N PRO A 291 -27.92 12.34 -0.75
CA PRO A 291 -28.93 13.25 -1.30
C PRO A 291 -28.30 14.41 -2.07
N GLU A 292 -28.92 14.83 -3.18
CA GLU A 292 -28.44 15.93 -4.03
C GLU A 292 -28.18 17.23 -3.23
N SER A 293 -29.04 17.52 -2.26
CA SER A 293 -28.91 18.70 -1.39
C SER A 293 -27.64 18.70 -0.51
N LYS A 294 -26.99 17.55 -0.38
CA LYS A 294 -25.76 17.37 0.40
C LYS A 294 -24.52 17.15 -0.47
N HIS A 295 -24.70 17.07 -1.79
CA HIS A 295 -23.65 16.79 -2.76
C HIS A 295 -23.06 18.08 -3.33
N ASN A 296 -21.73 18.22 -3.29
CA ASN A 296 -20.98 19.34 -3.86
C ASN A 296 -19.88 18.82 -4.81
N PRO A 297 -20.18 18.56 -6.09
CA PRO A 297 -19.25 17.92 -7.02
C PRO A 297 -17.85 18.54 -7.02
N GLY A 298 -16.82 17.71 -6.84
CA GLY A 298 -15.42 18.13 -6.82
C GLY A 298 -14.95 18.80 -5.51
N GLU A 299 -15.77 18.89 -4.47
CA GLU A 299 -15.32 19.32 -3.15
C GLU A 299 -14.53 18.19 -2.47
N VAL A 300 -13.32 18.49 -1.98
CA VAL A 300 -12.46 17.51 -1.31
C VAL A 300 -12.13 17.97 0.11
N TRP A 301 -12.34 17.08 1.07
CA TRP A 301 -11.99 17.31 2.47
C TRP A 301 -10.84 16.42 2.90
N HIS A 302 -9.92 17.00 3.64
CA HIS A 302 -8.92 16.28 4.40
C HIS A 302 -9.10 16.58 5.88
N THR A 303 -8.94 15.60 6.74
CA THR A 303 -9.12 15.77 8.18
C THR A 303 -7.94 15.20 8.95
N ALA A 304 -7.63 15.83 10.11
CA ALA A 304 -6.66 15.34 11.08
C ALA A 304 -7.31 15.38 12.47
N GLY A 305 -6.76 14.63 13.43
CA GLY A 305 -7.30 14.50 14.78
C GLY A 305 -8.28 13.34 14.86
N TYR A 306 -9.48 13.57 15.38
CA TYR A 306 -10.50 12.52 15.54
C TYR A 306 -10.69 11.69 14.22
N PRO A 307 -10.77 10.36 14.29
CA PRO A 307 -10.98 9.53 15.47
C PRO A 307 -9.69 9.14 16.22
N PHE A 308 -8.51 9.43 15.64
CA PHE A 308 -7.24 9.03 16.22
C PHE A 308 -6.79 9.94 17.36
N ASP A 309 -6.05 9.39 18.30
CA ASP A 309 -5.42 10.15 19.37
C ASP A 309 -4.14 10.87 18.87
N SER A 310 -3.51 11.62 19.75
CA SER A 310 -2.30 12.39 19.42
C SER A 310 -1.04 11.53 19.21
N SER A 311 -1.07 10.27 19.61
CA SER A 311 0.05 9.33 19.45
C SER A 311 -0.04 8.51 18.16
N THR A 312 -1.23 8.43 17.58
CA THR A 312 -1.51 7.64 16.38
C THR A 312 -1.47 8.54 15.13
N TYR A 313 -0.53 8.27 14.22
CA TYR A 313 -0.51 8.94 12.93
C TYR A 313 -1.68 8.48 12.06
N GLY A 314 -2.43 9.43 11.55
CA GLY A 314 -3.57 9.13 10.70
C GLY A 314 -4.41 10.36 10.38
N GLY A 315 -5.45 10.14 9.62
CA GLY A 315 -6.41 11.17 9.23
C GLY A 315 -7.55 10.61 8.39
N GLY A 316 -8.54 11.45 8.11
CA GLY A 316 -9.66 11.10 7.26
C GLY A 316 -9.72 11.93 5.99
N PHE A 317 -10.49 11.46 5.06
CA PHE A 317 -10.81 12.15 3.82
C PHE A 317 -12.28 11.97 3.44
N LEU A 318 -12.81 12.92 2.67
CA LEU A 318 -14.16 12.86 2.11
C LEU A 318 -14.18 13.66 0.82
N TYR A 319 -14.53 13.01 -0.29
CA TYR A 319 -14.45 13.57 -1.63
C TYR A 319 -15.77 13.38 -2.38
N HIS A 320 -16.34 14.47 -2.87
CA HIS A 320 -17.54 14.45 -3.70
C HIS A 320 -17.15 14.10 -5.14
N MET A 321 -17.57 12.92 -5.58
CA MET A 321 -17.35 12.37 -6.91
C MET A 321 -18.46 12.84 -7.88
N GLU A 322 -18.59 12.17 -9.01
CA GLU A 322 -19.73 12.30 -9.93
C GLU A 322 -20.98 11.58 -9.38
N ASP A 323 -22.11 11.75 -10.03
CA ASP A 323 -23.34 10.97 -9.84
C ASP A 323 -23.83 10.90 -8.37
N GLN A 324 -23.80 12.03 -7.66
CA GLN A 324 -24.23 12.13 -6.25
C GLN A 324 -23.51 11.13 -5.34
N THR A 325 -22.28 10.75 -5.69
CA THR A 325 -21.48 9.84 -4.89
C THR A 325 -20.39 10.56 -4.10
N VAL A 326 -20.07 10.01 -2.94
CA VAL A 326 -19.01 10.50 -2.05
C VAL A 326 -18.12 9.34 -1.65
N ALA A 327 -16.82 9.51 -1.84
CA ALA A 327 -15.83 8.62 -1.28
C ALA A 327 -15.33 9.16 0.06
N LEU A 328 -15.35 8.34 1.11
CA LEU A 328 -14.79 8.71 2.40
C LEU A 328 -13.97 7.57 2.99
N GLY A 329 -13.02 7.93 3.83
CA GLY A 329 -12.16 6.92 4.47
C GLY A 329 -11.24 7.51 5.51
N THR A 330 -10.50 6.63 6.15
CA THR A 330 -9.41 6.95 7.04
C THR A 330 -8.13 6.24 6.61
N VAL A 331 -7.00 6.86 6.88
CA VAL A 331 -5.68 6.24 6.77
C VAL A 331 -5.06 6.27 8.16
N VAL A 332 -4.56 5.12 8.62
CA VAL A 332 -3.82 5.00 9.87
C VAL A 332 -2.44 4.43 9.60
N GLY A 333 -1.39 5.07 10.14
CA GLY A 333 -0.03 4.52 10.06
C GLY A 333 0.05 3.21 10.83
N LEU A 334 0.63 2.17 10.20
CA LEU A 334 0.77 0.86 10.83
C LEU A 334 1.85 0.82 11.94
N ASP A 335 2.50 1.94 12.19
CA ASP A 335 3.42 2.14 13.32
C ASP A 335 2.71 2.48 14.65
N TYR A 336 1.38 2.44 14.72
CA TYR A 336 0.65 2.63 15.98
C TYR A 336 1.04 1.56 17.02
N THR A 337 1.00 1.95 18.30
CA THR A 337 1.55 1.12 19.39
C THR A 337 0.51 0.30 20.13
N ASN A 338 -0.74 0.76 20.22
CA ASN A 338 -1.78 0.10 21.00
C ASN A 338 -2.32 -1.16 20.30
N PRO A 339 -2.13 -2.39 20.84
CA PRO A 339 -2.59 -3.64 20.22
C PRO A 339 -4.12 -3.75 20.17
N TYR A 340 -4.84 -2.95 20.95
CA TYR A 340 -6.31 -2.92 20.96
C TYR A 340 -6.93 -2.00 19.91
N LEU A 341 -6.12 -1.21 19.19
CA LEU A 341 -6.63 -0.36 18.13
C LEU A 341 -7.11 -1.20 16.94
N SER A 342 -8.36 -0.97 16.55
CA SER A 342 -8.95 -1.56 15.34
C SER A 342 -9.14 -0.49 14.26
N PRO A 343 -8.33 -0.49 13.20
CA PRO A 343 -8.48 0.47 12.09
C PRO A 343 -9.91 0.51 11.52
N TYR A 344 -10.57 -0.64 11.40
CA TYR A 344 -11.94 -0.72 10.95
C TYR A 344 -12.92 0.01 11.89
N LYS A 345 -12.82 -0.24 13.20
CA LYS A 345 -13.70 0.39 14.18
C LYS A 345 -13.41 1.89 14.33
N GLU A 346 -12.15 2.32 14.17
CA GLU A 346 -11.81 3.74 14.10
C GLU A 346 -12.45 4.41 12.87
N PHE A 347 -12.47 3.74 11.72
CA PHE A 347 -13.19 4.25 10.56
C PHE A 347 -14.71 4.35 10.81
N GLN A 348 -15.32 3.37 11.51
CA GLN A 348 -16.73 3.49 11.90
C GLN A 348 -16.97 4.68 12.86
N ARG A 349 -16.07 4.91 13.81
CA ARG A 349 -16.12 6.12 14.68
C ARG A 349 -16.01 7.42 13.87
N PHE A 350 -15.14 7.47 12.85
CA PHE A 350 -15.03 8.64 11.99
C PHE A 350 -16.37 9.02 11.35
N LYS A 351 -17.17 8.05 10.93
CA LYS A 351 -18.50 8.29 10.34
C LYS A 351 -19.49 8.85 11.34
N LEU A 352 -19.35 8.57 12.64
CA LEU A 352 -20.20 9.10 13.70
C LEU A 352 -19.91 10.56 14.05
N HIS A 353 -18.77 11.12 13.60
CA HIS A 353 -18.50 12.55 13.82
C HIS A 353 -19.62 13.41 13.22
N PRO A 354 -20.21 14.40 13.97
CA PRO A 354 -21.40 15.13 13.54
C PRO A 354 -21.32 15.71 12.13
N LYS A 355 -20.13 16.21 11.74
CA LYS A 355 -19.89 16.78 10.41
C LYS A 355 -19.94 15.74 9.30
N VAL A 356 -19.42 14.53 9.54
CA VAL A 356 -19.42 13.42 8.57
C VAL A 356 -20.79 12.77 8.54
N LYS A 357 -21.34 12.43 9.72
CA LYS A 357 -22.66 11.84 9.88
C LYS A 357 -23.74 12.64 9.15
N GLY A 358 -23.77 13.98 9.40
CA GLY A 358 -24.76 14.87 8.79
C GLY A 358 -24.72 14.86 7.24
N LEU A 359 -23.59 14.55 6.63
CA LEU A 359 -23.50 14.38 5.17
C LEU A 359 -24.04 13.02 4.72
N LEU A 360 -23.78 11.96 5.45
CA LEU A 360 -24.15 10.59 5.08
C LEU A 360 -25.63 10.27 5.35
N GLU A 361 -26.29 10.96 6.27
CA GLU A 361 -27.71 10.74 6.59
C GLU A 361 -28.60 10.85 5.36
N GLY A 362 -29.42 9.83 5.14
CA GLY A 362 -30.28 9.69 3.96
C GLY A 362 -29.55 9.15 2.73
N GLY A 363 -28.27 8.82 2.84
CA GLY A 363 -27.47 8.17 1.83
C GLY A 363 -27.44 6.65 1.99
N GLN A 364 -26.71 5.98 1.09
CA GLN A 364 -26.53 4.53 1.09
C GLN A 364 -25.06 4.18 0.82
N CYS A 365 -24.48 3.28 1.62
CA CYS A 365 -23.16 2.74 1.37
C CYS A 365 -23.21 1.76 0.18
N LEU A 366 -22.45 2.07 -0.86
CA LEU A 366 -22.41 1.31 -2.11
C LEU A 366 -21.26 0.30 -2.13
N GLN A 367 -20.08 0.69 -1.65
CA GLN A 367 -18.88 -0.14 -1.74
C GLN A 367 -17.96 0.09 -0.54
N TYR A 368 -17.24 -0.95 -0.12
CA TYR A 368 -16.26 -0.95 0.96
C TYR A 368 -14.94 -1.55 0.47
N GLY A 369 -13.82 -1.03 0.92
CA GLY A 369 -12.51 -1.60 0.60
C GLY A 369 -11.40 -1.10 1.51
N ALA A 370 -10.28 -1.84 1.49
CA ALA A 370 -9.09 -1.48 2.25
C ALA A 370 -7.81 -1.83 1.50
N ARG A 371 -6.77 -1.01 1.69
CA ARG A 371 -5.44 -1.24 1.11
C ARG A 371 -4.37 -0.55 1.93
N THR A 372 -3.21 -1.20 2.03
CA THR A 372 -2.01 -0.55 2.57
C THR A 372 -1.35 0.34 1.53
N LEU A 373 -0.68 1.37 2.03
CA LEU A 373 0.03 2.39 1.28
C LEU A 373 1.48 2.43 1.74
N VAL A 374 2.43 2.63 0.82
CA VAL A 374 3.83 2.88 1.18
C VAL A 374 4.01 4.34 1.58
N GLU A 375 4.56 4.62 2.76
CA GLU A 375 4.68 5.98 3.30
C GLU A 375 6.11 6.40 3.65
N GLY A 376 7.09 5.51 3.52
CA GLY A 376 8.49 5.78 3.88
C GLY A 376 9.16 6.91 3.08
N GLY A 377 8.65 7.20 1.88
CA GLY A 377 9.12 8.30 1.05
C GLY A 377 10.53 8.10 0.48
N TRP A 378 11.18 9.21 0.12
CA TRP A 378 12.48 9.26 -0.57
C TRP A 378 13.56 8.39 0.06
N GLN A 379 13.74 8.47 1.37
CA GLN A 379 14.81 7.77 2.07
C GLN A 379 14.57 6.26 2.24
N SER A 380 13.39 5.77 1.92
CA SER A 380 13.02 4.35 1.99
C SER A 380 12.88 3.70 0.61
N LEU A 381 13.22 4.41 -0.48
CA LEU A 381 13.21 3.85 -1.83
C LEU A 381 14.29 2.76 -1.94
N PRO A 382 13.95 1.53 -2.32
CA PRO A 382 14.91 0.49 -2.65
C PRO A 382 15.67 0.84 -3.93
N PHE A 383 16.75 0.16 -4.22
CA PHE A 383 17.33 0.17 -5.55
C PHE A 383 16.36 -0.54 -6.52
N ALA A 384 15.88 0.17 -7.52
CA ALA A 384 14.72 -0.29 -8.27
C ALA A 384 15.05 -1.07 -9.55
N GLY A 385 16.27 -0.98 -10.08
CA GLY A 385 16.70 -1.66 -11.32
C GLY A 385 17.43 -2.99 -11.05
N LEU A 386 17.17 -3.98 -11.87
CA LEU A 386 17.75 -5.32 -11.80
C LEU A 386 18.22 -5.77 -13.18
N ARG A 387 19.12 -6.76 -13.28
CA ARG A 387 19.33 -7.46 -14.53
C ARG A 387 18.13 -8.37 -14.81
N GLY A 388 17.49 -8.15 -15.94
CA GLY A 388 16.26 -8.81 -16.35
C GLY A 388 14.97 -8.19 -15.78
N GLY A 389 15.00 -6.99 -15.10
CA GLY A 389 13.77 -6.37 -14.64
C GLY A 389 13.90 -5.15 -13.77
N ALA A 390 12.75 -4.62 -13.31
CA ALA A 390 12.70 -3.46 -12.43
C ALA A 390 11.43 -3.47 -11.54
N LEU A 391 11.54 -2.85 -10.35
CA LEU A 391 10.39 -2.54 -9.49
C LEU A 391 9.78 -1.21 -9.93
N ILE A 392 8.46 -1.15 -10.16
CA ILE A 392 7.76 0.08 -10.58
C ILE A 392 6.59 0.43 -9.63
N GLY A 393 6.20 1.69 -9.61
CA GLY A 393 5.10 2.17 -8.78
C GLY A 393 5.33 1.97 -7.28
N CYS A 394 4.29 1.57 -6.55
CA CYS A 394 4.39 1.34 -5.11
C CYS A 394 5.30 0.16 -4.72
N SER A 395 5.60 -0.77 -5.65
CA SER A 395 6.64 -1.79 -5.42
C SER A 395 8.02 -1.16 -5.25
N ALA A 396 8.30 -0.05 -5.95
CA ALA A 396 9.47 0.79 -5.77
C ALA A 396 9.32 1.88 -4.68
N GLY A 397 8.12 2.05 -4.09
CA GLY A 397 7.89 3.02 -3.01
C GLY A 397 7.58 4.45 -3.47
N THR A 398 7.04 4.65 -4.66
CA THR A 398 6.91 5.99 -5.29
C THR A 398 5.74 6.87 -4.78
N LEU A 399 4.98 6.45 -3.77
CA LEU A 399 3.87 7.24 -3.22
C LEU A 399 4.38 8.48 -2.48
N ASN A 400 3.75 9.63 -2.72
CA ASN A 400 4.00 10.86 -1.97
C ASN A 400 2.98 11.01 -0.82
N ALA A 401 3.40 10.65 0.40
CA ALA A 401 2.56 10.72 1.60
C ALA A 401 2.11 12.15 1.93
N ALA A 402 2.96 13.16 1.72
CA ALA A 402 2.64 14.57 2.01
C ALA A 402 1.54 15.14 1.09
N ARG A 403 1.40 14.60 -0.12
CA ARG A 403 0.33 14.95 -1.07
C ARG A 403 -0.86 13.99 -1.03
N ILE A 404 -0.72 12.86 -0.32
CA ILE A 404 -1.70 11.76 -0.29
C ILE A 404 -1.99 11.28 -1.73
N LYS A 405 -0.95 11.17 -2.56
CA LYS A 405 -1.04 10.82 -3.98
C LYS A 405 0.07 9.87 -4.39
N GLY A 406 -0.29 8.86 -5.16
CA GLY A 406 0.66 7.87 -5.66
C GLY A 406 0.40 7.44 -7.11
N VAL A 407 -0.77 7.71 -7.67
CA VAL A 407 -1.13 7.23 -9.01
C VAL A 407 -0.24 7.85 -10.10
N HIS A 408 -0.06 9.18 -10.08
CA HIS A 408 0.75 9.90 -11.05
C HIS A 408 2.24 9.50 -10.98
N THR A 409 2.78 9.33 -9.78
CA THR A 409 4.18 8.90 -9.58
C THR A 409 4.37 7.44 -9.99
N ALA A 410 3.38 6.58 -9.73
CA ALA A 410 3.37 5.20 -10.18
C ALA A 410 3.35 5.10 -11.72
N MET A 411 2.46 5.84 -12.39
CA MET A 411 2.41 5.91 -13.86
C MET A 411 3.75 6.37 -14.43
N LYS A 412 4.31 7.47 -13.90
CA LYS A 412 5.59 7.99 -14.40
C LYS A 412 6.74 7.03 -14.20
N SER A 413 6.79 6.31 -13.08
CA SER A 413 7.81 5.28 -12.86
C SER A 413 7.74 4.16 -13.91
N GLY A 414 6.52 3.73 -14.28
CA GLY A 414 6.30 2.78 -15.37
C GLY A 414 6.78 3.31 -16.72
N MET A 415 6.48 4.58 -17.03
CA MET A 415 6.95 5.22 -18.27
C MET A 415 8.48 5.28 -18.35
N ILE A 416 9.15 5.65 -17.25
CA ILE A 416 10.63 5.72 -17.22
C ILE A 416 11.22 4.30 -17.38
N ALA A 417 10.63 3.28 -16.73
CA ALA A 417 11.08 1.90 -16.90
C ALA A 417 10.92 1.43 -18.35
N ALA A 418 9.82 1.78 -19.00
CA ALA A 418 9.58 1.51 -20.41
C ALA A 418 10.64 2.17 -21.31
N GLU A 419 10.96 3.45 -21.06
CA GLU A 419 11.96 4.20 -21.81
C GLU A 419 13.35 3.54 -21.69
N VAL A 420 13.76 3.15 -20.47
CA VAL A 420 15.03 2.44 -20.25
C VAL A 420 15.04 1.08 -20.95
N ALA A 421 13.95 0.31 -20.82
CA ALA A 421 13.86 -1.01 -21.44
C ALA A 421 13.98 -0.92 -22.97
N MET A 422 13.30 0.03 -23.61
CA MET A 422 13.35 0.22 -25.07
C MET A 422 14.73 0.64 -25.55
N GLU A 423 15.43 1.49 -24.83
CA GLU A 423 16.81 1.88 -25.15
C GLU A 423 17.76 0.67 -25.07
N LYS A 424 17.62 -0.17 -24.03
CA LYS A 424 18.49 -1.36 -23.87
C LYS A 424 18.18 -2.44 -24.91
N LEU A 425 16.90 -2.68 -25.22
CA LEU A 425 16.51 -3.64 -26.25
C LEU A 425 17.02 -3.23 -27.64
N SER A 426 16.97 -1.93 -27.98
CA SER A 426 17.49 -1.43 -29.27
C SER A 426 19.01 -1.56 -29.37
N GLY A 427 19.74 -1.55 -28.26
CA GLY A 427 21.18 -1.74 -28.21
C GLY A 427 21.61 -3.21 -28.33
N ALA A 428 20.73 -4.15 -27.96
CA ALA A 428 21.01 -5.58 -28.00
C ALA A 428 20.81 -6.21 -29.41
N GLU A 429 19.98 -5.62 -30.27
CA GLU A 429 19.69 -6.13 -31.63
C GLU A 429 20.89 -6.12 -32.60
N VAL A 430 22.06 -5.66 -32.17
CA VAL A 430 23.30 -5.64 -32.97
C VAL A 430 24.16 -6.91 -32.78
N GLN A 431 23.76 -7.79 -31.84
CA GLN A 431 24.50 -9.01 -31.53
C GLN A 431 23.60 -10.25 -31.73
N ASP A 432 23.81 -10.95 -32.81
CA ASP A 432 23.35 -12.32 -33.19
C ASP A 432 21.86 -12.70 -32.93
N GLU A 433 21.21 -13.10 -34.05
CA GLU A 433 19.80 -13.54 -34.14
C GLU A 433 19.51 -14.91 -33.45
N ASP A 434 20.47 -15.58 -32.81
CA ASP A 434 20.38 -17.02 -32.47
C ASP A 434 20.46 -17.37 -30.97
N GLU A 435 20.60 -16.42 -30.03
CA GLU A 435 20.67 -16.75 -28.59
C GLU A 435 19.55 -16.08 -27.76
N GLY A 436 18.47 -16.86 -27.50
CA GLY A 436 17.60 -16.83 -26.35
C GLY A 436 17.16 -15.46 -25.79
N THR A 437 16.32 -15.47 -24.78
CA THR A 437 15.85 -14.30 -23.99
C THR A 437 16.97 -13.72 -23.10
N GLU A 438 18.06 -13.19 -23.68
CA GLU A 438 19.11 -12.51 -22.88
C GLU A 438 18.51 -11.37 -22.06
N PRO A 439 18.74 -11.36 -20.73
CA PRO A 439 18.17 -10.37 -19.84
C PRO A 439 18.87 -9.02 -19.97
N ILE A 440 18.10 -7.95 -20.22
CA ILE A 440 18.65 -6.59 -20.25
C ILE A 440 18.97 -6.07 -18.85
N ASP A 441 19.98 -5.20 -18.74
CA ASP A 441 20.33 -4.55 -17.48
C ASP A 441 19.53 -3.25 -17.26
N MET A 442 18.63 -3.28 -16.27
CA MET A 442 17.79 -2.15 -15.88
C MET A 442 18.39 -1.28 -14.77
N SER A 443 19.68 -1.41 -14.43
CA SER A 443 20.32 -0.65 -13.34
C SER A 443 20.21 0.87 -13.50
N ASP A 444 20.21 1.38 -14.74
CA ASP A 444 20.08 2.82 -15.04
C ASP A 444 18.70 3.38 -14.66
N PHE A 445 17.70 2.52 -14.50
CA PHE A 445 16.35 2.92 -14.13
C PHE A 445 16.31 3.63 -12.77
N ASP A 446 17.03 3.13 -11.76
CA ASP A 446 17.03 3.73 -10.41
C ASP A 446 17.52 5.19 -10.46
N GLU A 447 18.61 5.45 -11.18
CA GLU A 447 19.16 6.81 -11.32
C GLU A 447 18.19 7.73 -12.07
N ARG A 448 17.59 7.25 -13.19
CA ARG A 448 16.63 8.04 -13.97
C ARG A 448 15.36 8.35 -13.18
N LEU A 449 14.85 7.37 -12.40
CA LEU A 449 13.70 7.58 -11.53
C LEU A 449 14.01 8.67 -10.49
N ARG A 450 15.16 8.61 -9.83
CA ARG A 450 15.57 9.57 -8.80
C ARG A 450 15.85 10.97 -9.38
N LYS A 451 16.33 11.08 -10.61
CA LYS A 451 16.55 12.35 -11.30
C LYS A 451 15.30 12.93 -11.96
N SER A 452 14.22 12.16 -12.07
CA SER A 452 12.95 12.62 -12.62
C SER A 452 12.20 13.51 -11.65
N TRP A 453 11.13 14.16 -12.15
CA TRP A 453 10.23 14.92 -11.27
C TRP A 453 9.56 14.06 -10.16
N VAL A 454 9.50 12.73 -10.32
CA VAL A 454 9.06 11.84 -9.24
C VAL A 454 10.05 11.89 -8.09
N GLY A 455 11.35 11.78 -8.39
CA GLY A 455 12.40 11.87 -7.38
C GLY A 455 12.44 13.24 -6.71
N GLU A 456 12.31 14.32 -7.49
CA GLU A 456 12.23 15.70 -6.95
C GLU A 456 11.04 15.85 -5.98
N GLU A 457 9.86 15.40 -6.38
CA GLU A 457 8.63 15.48 -5.58
C GLU A 457 8.76 14.67 -4.27
N LEU A 458 9.31 13.47 -4.33
CA LEU A 458 9.54 12.64 -3.15
C LEU A 458 10.62 13.23 -2.23
N TYR A 459 11.67 13.82 -2.81
CA TYR A 459 12.72 14.49 -2.05
C TYR A 459 12.20 15.72 -1.31
N GLU A 460 11.35 16.53 -1.94
CA GLU A 460 10.69 17.67 -1.28
C GLU A 460 9.78 17.22 -0.12
N ALA A 461 9.13 16.05 -0.24
CA ALA A 461 8.24 15.49 0.78
C ALA A 461 8.96 14.67 1.88
N ARG A 462 10.29 14.48 1.78
CA ARG A 462 11.06 13.50 2.57
C ARG A 462 10.94 13.61 4.10
N ASN A 463 10.67 14.81 4.61
CA ASN A 463 10.58 15.06 6.05
C ASN A 463 9.14 14.99 6.59
N PHE A 464 8.13 14.85 5.71
CA PHE A 464 6.73 14.91 6.13
C PHE A 464 6.40 13.75 7.07
N ARG A 465 6.46 12.51 6.58
CA ARG A 465 6.05 11.33 7.37
C ARG A 465 6.95 11.08 8.60
N PRO A 466 8.29 11.10 8.50
CA PRO A 466 9.14 10.92 9.67
C PRO A 466 9.01 12.03 10.71
N GLY A 467 8.56 13.23 10.32
CA GLY A 467 8.29 14.33 11.25
C GLY A 467 7.20 14.03 12.28
N PHE A 468 6.32 13.05 12.01
CA PHE A 468 5.28 12.59 12.94
C PHE A 468 5.75 11.53 13.95
N ALA A 469 6.99 11.11 13.91
CA ALA A 469 7.55 10.14 14.87
C ALA A 469 7.42 10.59 16.35
N TYR A 470 7.27 11.89 16.58
CA TYR A 470 7.08 12.50 17.91
C TYR A 470 5.60 12.83 18.24
N GLY A 471 4.66 12.27 17.47
CA GLY A 471 3.22 12.46 17.65
C GLY A 471 2.62 13.57 16.77
N LEU A 472 1.29 13.71 16.87
CA LEU A 472 0.49 14.55 15.97
C LEU A 472 0.88 16.04 16.04
N TYR A 473 0.95 16.64 17.21
CA TYR A 473 1.17 18.08 17.33
C TYR A 473 2.57 18.53 16.91
N PRO A 474 3.67 17.89 17.35
CA PRO A 474 5.00 18.19 16.84
C PRO A 474 5.13 17.94 15.33
N GLY A 475 4.52 16.84 14.84
CA GLY A 475 4.49 16.49 13.43
C GLY A 475 3.78 17.55 12.58
N MET A 476 2.60 18.00 13.00
CA MET A 476 1.87 19.08 12.33
C MET A 476 2.65 20.40 12.33
N ALA A 477 3.28 20.76 13.45
CA ALA A 477 4.11 21.96 13.52
C ALA A 477 5.31 21.90 12.57
N HIS A 478 6.01 20.76 12.55
CA HIS A 478 7.12 20.51 11.62
C HIS A 478 6.64 20.55 10.16
N ALA A 479 5.55 19.83 9.83
CA ALA A 479 4.98 19.81 8.50
C ALA A 479 4.55 21.20 8.01
N ALA A 480 4.00 22.03 8.91
CA ALA A 480 3.67 23.43 8.60
C ALA A 480 4.93 24.25 8.32
N ILE A 481 5.97 24.13 9.14
CA ILE A 481 7.24 24.84 8.94
C ILE A 481 7.87 24.41 7.60
N ASP A 482 7.93 23.11 7.34
CA ASP A 482 8.50 22.58 6.11
C ASP A 482 7.70 23.02 4.87
N ALA A 483 6.36 22.94 4.90
CA ALA A 483 5.50 23.29 3.77
C ALA A 483 5.43 24.80 3.50
N PHE A 484 5.37 25.66 4.52
CA PHE A 484 5.14 27.09 4.35
C PHE A 484 6.44 27.90 4.32
N ILE A 485 7.48 27.48 5.03
CA ILE A 485 8.75 28.20 5.15
C ILE A 485 9.80 27.60 4.24
N PHE A 486 10.12 26.32 4.41
CA PHE A 486 11.19 25.65 3.64
C PHE A 486 10.74 25.15 2.28
N ARG A 487 9.46 24.91 2.08
CA ARG A 487 8.89 24.38 0.82
C ARG A 487 9.59 23.10 0.36
N GLY A 488 9.81 22.16 1.30
CA GLY A 488 10.51 20.91 1.05
C GLY A 488 12.03 21.01 0.95
N LYS A 489 12.61 22.22 1.10
CA LYS A 489 14.07 22.47 0.99
C LYS A 489 14.76 22.58 2.36
N ALA A 490 14.20 21.95 3.39
CA ALA A 490 14.84 21.90 4.71
C ALA A 490 16.25 21.30 4.60
N PRO A 491 17.27 21.84 5.34
CA PRO A 491 18.65 21.34 5.26
C PRO A 491 18.88 20.02 6.00
N TRP A 492 17.86 19.46 6.62
CA TRP A 492 17.90 18.16 7.30
C TRP A 492 17.05 17.11 6.57
N THR A 493 17.31 15.85 6.88
CA THR A 493 16.51 14.70 6.44
C THR A 493 16.27 13.78 7.62
N PHE A 494 15.01 13.62 8.00
CA PHE A 494 14.60 12.64 9.00
C PHE A 494 14.55 11.24 8.39
N ARG A 495 14.75 10.21 9.22
CA ARG A 495 14.72 8.81 8.80
C ARG A 495 13.81 7.99 9.70
N HIS A 496 13.18 6.98 9.14
CA HIS A 496 12.50 5.95 9.91
C HIS A 496 13.54 4.98 10.50
N SER A 497 13.39 4.64 11.79
CA SER A 497 14.34 3.79 12.53
C SER A 497 13.77 2.44 12.94
N LYS A 498 12.43 2.30 12.92
CA LYS A 498 11.73 1.08 13.31
C LYS A 498 10.78 0.65 12.20
N ALA A 499 10.62 -0.67 12.02
CA ALA A 499 9.56 -1.24 11.21
C ALA A 499 8.22 -1.14 11.95
N ASP A 500 7.12 -1.17 11.18
CA ASP A 500 5.77 -0.99 11.74
C ASP A 500 5.38 -2.12 12.72
N ASN A 501 5.83 -3.36 12.45
CA ASN A 501 5.61 -4.50 13.34
C ASN A 501 6.34 -4.34 14.69
N GLU A 502 7.52 -3.70 14.70
CA GLU A 502 8.30 -3.48 15.92
C GLU A 502 7.71 -2.41 16.84
N SER A 503 6.72 -1.65 16.35
CA SER A 503 6.13 -0.54 17.09
C SER A 503 5.00 -0.98 18.03
N ILE A 504 4.43 -2.17 17.84
CA ILE A 504 3.30 -2.64 18.66
C ILE A 504 3.76 -2.93 20.09
N GLY A 505 3.02 -2.40 21.07
CA GLY A 505 3.27 -2.62 22.50
C GLY A 505 2.55 -3.86 23.03
N ARG A 506 2.94 -4.31 24.24
CA ARG A 506 2.31 -5.45 24.88
C ARG A 506 0.90 -5.11 25.33
N ALA A 507 -0.01 -6.09 25.32
CA ALA A 507 -1.39 -5.90 25.74
C ALA A 507 -1.52 -5.44 27.21
N GLU A 508 -0.62 -5.89 28.09
CA GLU A 508 -0.59 -5.50 29.50
C GLU A 508 -0.34 -4.02 29.76
N ASP A 509 0.29 -3.31 28.79
CA ASP A 509 0.62 -1.89 28.89
C ASP A 509 -0.53 -0.98 28.43
N TYR A 510 -1.64 -1.55 27.92
CA TYR A 510 -2.74 -0.80 27.33
C TYR A 510 -4.09 -1.29 27.88
N SER A 511 -5.07 -0.41 27.86
CA SER A 511 -6.47 -0.79 28.13
C SER A 511 -7.19 -1.08 26.81
N PRO A 512 -8.09 -2.08 26.80
CA PRO A 512 -8.99 -2.31 25.67
C PRO A 512 -9.77 -1.06 25.29
N ILE A 513 -9.95 -0.85 23.99
CA ILE A 513 -10.71 0.29 23.49
C ILE A 513 -12.18 -0.11 23.35
N GLU A 514 -13.07 0.62 24.02
CA GLU A 514 -14.51 0.46 23.84
C GLU A 514 -14.97 1.20 22.60
N TYR A 515 -15.56 0.47 21.67
CA TYR A 515 -16.12 1.03 20.44
C TYR A 515 -17.65 1.00 20.49
N PRO A 516 -18.32 2.04 19.95
CA PRO A 516 -19.78 2.06 19.87
C PRO A 516 -20.29 0.90 18.97
N SER A 517 -21.44 0.34 19.33
CA SER A 517 -22.11 -0.65 18.48
C SER A 517 -22.57 -0.01 17.18
N PRO A 518 -22.47 -0.73 16.04
CA PRO A 518 -22.99 -0.24 14.77
C PRO A 518 -24.51 0.00 14.81
N ASP A 519 -24.96 1.06 14.15
CA ASP A 519 -26.39 1.40 14.05
C ASP A 519 -27.09 0.76 12.84
N GLY A 520 -26.34 0.16 11.91
CA GLY A 520 -26.86 -0.46 10.69
C GLY A 520 -27.25 0.54 9.58
N GLU A 521 -27.19 1.83 9.83
CA GLU A 521 -27.54 2.91 8.88
C GLU A 521 -26.30 3.70 8.42
N ILE A 522 -25.55 4.26 9.35
CA ILE A 522 -24.30 5.00 9.10
C ILE A 522 -23.09 4.12 9.39
N THR A 523 -23.17 3.31 10.42
CA THR A 523 -22.10 2.39 10.83
C THR A 523 -22.56 0.94 10.69
N PHE A 524 -21.63 0.08 10.32
CA PHE A 524 -21.91 -1.33 10.03
C PHE A 524 -21.00 -2.24 10.83
N ASP A 525 -21.45 -3.48 11.02
CA ASP A 525 -20.57 -4.56 11.44
C ASP A 525 -19.62 -4.95 10.29
N LEU A 526 -18.56 -5.66 10.63
CA LEU A 526 -17.52 -6.01 9.67
C LEU A 526 -18.02 -6.95 8.56
N PRO A 527 -18.84 -8.00 8.83
CA PRO A 527 -19.43 -8.83 7.77
C PRO A 527 -20.27 -8.04 6.76
N THR A 528 -21.08 -7.10 7.23
CA THR A 528 -21.90 -6.24 6.36
C THR A 528 -21.05 -5.34 5.46
N SER A 529 -19.94 -4.78 5.99
CA SER A 529 -19.00 -4.01 5.18
C SER A 529 -18.24 -4.90 4.20
N LEU A 530 -17.81 -6.08 4.64
CA LEU A 530 -17.08 -7.04 3.81
C LEU A 530 -17.91 -7.47 2.59
N TYR A 531 -19.20 -7.74 2.79
CA TYR A 531 -20.11 -8.07 1.68
C TYR A 531 -20.08 -7.00 0.58
N ARG A 532 -19.99 -5.71 0.94
CA ARG A 532 -19.91 -4.59 -0.02
C ARG A 532 -18.59 -4.48 -0.76
N SER A 533 -17.58 -5.25 -0.39
CA SER A 533 -16.31 -5.31 -1.13
C SER A 533 -16.39 -6.21 -2.37
N GLY A 534 -17.39 -7.06 -2.43
CA GLY A 534 -17.51 -8.09 -3.46
C GLY A 534 -16.41 -9.13 -3.41
N THR A 535 -15.66 -9.23 -2.28
CA THR A 535 -14.58 -10.20 -2.19
C THR A 535 -15.10 -11.62 -2.25
N ASN A 536 -14.46 -12.43 -3.08
CA ASN A 536 -14.78 -13.85 -3.22
C ASN A 536 -13.51 -14.64 -3.55
N HIS A 537 -13.31 -15.75 -2.86
CA HIS A 537 -12.26 -16.71 -3.13
C HIS A 537 -12.88 -18.11 -3.12
N ASP A 538 -12.30 -19.03 -3.86
CA ASP A 538 -12.69 -20.43 -3.73
C ASP A 538 -12.44 -20.88 -2.27
N HIS A 539 -13.46 -21.46 -1.64
CA HIS A 539 -13.36 -21.93 -0.25
C HIS A 539 -12.45 -23.15 -0.10
N ASP A 540 -12.28 -23.88 -1.20
CA ASP A 540 -11.46 -25.09 -1.29
C ASP A 540 -10.21 -24.84 -2.13
N GLN A 541 -9.42 -23.83 -1.76
CA GLN A 541 -8.08 -23.57 -2.30
C GLN A 541 -7.05 -23.53 -1.17
N VAL A 542 -5.79 -23.70 -1.52
CA VAL A 542 -4.68 -23.55 -0.57
C VAL A 542 -4.72 -22.16 0.06
N VAL A 543 -4.64 -22.11 1.39
CA VAL A 543 -4.65 -20.85 2.14
C VAL A 543 -3.42 -20.01 1.75
N HIS A 544 -3.66 -18.82 1.20
CA HIS A 544 -2.61 -17.91 0.74
C HIS A 544 -1.96 -17.08 1.87
N LEU A 545 -2.50 -17.15 3.09
CA LEU A 545 -1.96 -16.52 4.28
C LEU A 545 -1.15 -17.56 5.05
N LYS A 546 0.14 -17.64 4.74
CA LYS A 546 1.05 -18.65 5.28
C LYS A 546 1.56 -18.24 6.66
N LEU A 547 1.58 -19.19 7.60
CA LEU A 547 2.29 -19.03 8.87
C LEU A 547 3.68 -19.67 8.73
N ARG A 548 4.72 -18.96 9.16
CA ARG A 548 6.09 -19.50 9.21
C ARG A 548 6.20 -20.56 10.31
N ASP A 549 5.51 -20.31 11.43
CA ASP A 549 5.42 -21.19 12.59
C ASP A 549 3.98 -21.18 13.11
N ALA A 550 3.36 -22.36 13.19
CA ALA A 550 1.97 -22.54 13.60
C ALA A 550 1.73 -22.29 15.11
N GLU A 551 2.78 -22.34 15.94
CA GLU A 551 2.69 -22.16 17.38
C GLU A 551 2.73 -20.69 17.81
N VAL A 552 3.29 -19.81 16.97
CA VAL A 552 3.47 -18.38 17.26
C VAL A 552 2.16 -17.65 17.55
N PRO A 553 1.06 -17.86 16.81
CA PRO A 553 -0.19 -17.16 17.07
C PRO A 553 -0.70 -17.36 18.50
N SER A 554 -0.78 -18.58 18.98
CA SER A 554 -1.26 -18.88 20.34
C SER A 554 -0.18 -18.61 21.40
N GLY A 555 1.06 -19.01 21.14
CA GLY A 555 2.15 -18.93 22.11
C GLY A 555 2.73 -17.54 22.31
N VAL A 556 2.68 -16.67 21.29
CA VAL A 556 3.28 -15.33 21.31
C VAL A 556 2.25 -14.23 21.06
N ASN A 557 1.55 -14.25 19.91
CA ASN A 557 0.66 -13.15 19.54
C ASN A 557 -0.52 -13.02 20.48
N LEU A 558 -1.16 -14.12 20.83
CA LEU A 558 -2.25 -14.12 21.80
C LEU A 558 -1.77 -13.78 23.21
N ALA A 559 -0.67 -14.42 23.66
CA ALA A 559 -0.17 -14.29 25.02
C ALA A 559 0.37 -12.87 25.33
N LEU A 560 1.08 -12.24 24.42
CA LEU A 560 1.75 -10.95 24.65
C LEU A 560 0.97 -9.74 24.13
N TYR A 561 0.17 -9.92 23.06
CA TYR A 561 -0.50 -8.83 22.35
C TYR A 561 -2.01 -9.00 22.26
N ASP A 562 -2.56 -10.02 22.90
CA ASP A 562 -3.99 -10.38 22.88
C ASP A 562 -4.54 -10.60 21.45
N GLY A 563 -3.74 -11.25 20.59
CA GLY A 563 -4.13 -11.60 19.22
C GLY A 563 -4.46 -10.36 18.36
N PRO A 564 -3.51 -9.47 18.08
CA PRO A 564 -3.75 -8.19 17.42
C PRO A 564 -4.20 -8.35 15.98
N GLU A 565 -3.97 -9.49 15.34
CA GLU A 565 -4.40 -9.82 13.98
C GLU A 565 -5.92 -9.78 13.80
N GLN A 566 -6.69 -10.05 14.86
CA GLN A 566 -8.14 -9.91 14.85
C GLN A 566 -8.59 -8.45 14.67
N ARG A 567 -7.74 -7.49 15.05
CA ARG A 567 -8.05 -6.06 15.08
C ARG A 567 -7.47 -5.29 13.92
N TYR A 568 -6.20 -5.55 13.54
CA TYR A 568 -5.60 -4.84 12.40
C TYR A 568 -6.12 -5.35 11.05
N CYS A 569 -6.73 -6.54 10.99
CA CYS A 569 -7.34 -7.03 9.77
C CYS A 569 -8.69 -6.34 9.52
N PRO A 570 -8.85 -5.59 8.39
CA PRO A 570 -10.10 -4.89 8.09
C PRO A 570 -11.16 -5.79 7.42
N ALA A 571 -10.97 -7.12 7.47
CA ALA A 571 -11.79 -8.08 6.74
C ALA A 571 -12.24 -9.30 7.57
N GLY A 572 -11.88 -9.37 8.87
CA GLY A 572 -12.27 -10.51 9.70
C GLY A 572 -11.68 -11.84 9.24
N VAL A 573 -10.43 -11.80 8.77
CA VAL A 573 -9.73 -13.01 8.33
C VAL A 573 -9.25 -13.84 9.52
N TYR A 574 -8.89 -13.19 10.60
CA TYR A 574 -8.28 -13.83 11.78
C TYR A 574 -9.23 -13.82 12.95
N GLU A 575 -9.44 -14.99 13.54
CA GLU A 575 -10.26 -15.19 14.75
C GLU A 575 -9.57 -16.18 15.66
N TYR A 576 -9.65 -15.97 16.97
CA TYR A 576 -9.27 -16.97 17.95
C TYR A 576 -10.51 -17.70 18.46
N VAL A 577 -10.58 -18.98 18.13
CA VAL A 577 -11.66 -19.87 18.52
C VAL A 577 -11.20 -20.83 19.62
N GLU A 578 -12.09 -21.17 20.54
CA GLU A 578 -11.83 -22.19 21.56
C GLU A 578 -11.85 -23.57 20.92
N ASP A 579 -10.83 -24.36 21.17
CA ASP A 579 -10.79 -25.76 20.75
C ASP A 579 -11.60 -26.57 21.77
N GLU A 580 -12.71 -27.14 21.34
CA GLU A 580 -13.64 -27.91 22.19
C GLU A 580 -12.98 -29.09 22.95
N LYS A 581 -11.79 -29.53 22.50
CA LYS A 581 -11.09 -30.69 23.12
C LYS A 581 -10.03 -30.28 24.14
N THR A 582 -9.41 -29.11 23.95
CA THR A 582 -8.25 -28.69 24.77
C THR A 582 -8.53 -27.44 25.61
N ASP A 583 -9.67 -26.78 25.42
CA ASP A 583 -10.03 -25.49 26.04
C ASP A 583 -8.98 -24.37 25.73
N GLU A 584 -8.16 -24.58 24.69
CA GLU A 584 -7.15 -23.62 24.23
C GLU A 584 -7.70 -22.79 23.09
N ARG A 585 -7.34 -21.51 23.06
CA ARG A 585 -7.70 -20.60 21.96
C ARG A 585 -6.71 -20.79 20.81
N LYS A 586 -7.21 -21.16 19.62
CA LYS A 586 -6.43 -21.36 18.39
C LYS A 586 -6.80 -20.36 17.33
N LEU A 587 -5.81 -19.94 16.56
CA LEU A 587 -6.03 -19.04 15.42
C LEU A 587 -6.74 -19.77 14.29
N GLN A 588 -7.91 -19.26 13.90
CA GLN A 588 -8.63 -19.63 12.69
C GLN A 588 -8.38 -18.57 11.61
N ILE A 589 -8.06 -19.00 10.38
CA ILE A 589 -7.81 -18.13 9.23
C ILE A 589 -8.94 -18.30 8.22
N ASN A 590 -9.80 -17.31 8.12
CA ASN A 590 -10.92 -17.22 7.16
C ASN A 590 -10.40 -16.56 5.88
N ALA A 591 -9.55 -17.26 5.11
CA ALA A 591 -8.82 -16.71 3.96
C ALA A 591 -9.73 -16.15 2.85
N GLN A 592 -10.95 -16.69 2.71
CA GLN A 592 -11.97 -16.22 1.75
C GLN A 592 -12.41 -14.76 1.98
N ASN A 593 -12.28 -14.25 3.21
CA ASN A 593 -12.61 -12.86 3.54
C ASN A 593 -11.53 -11.87 3.09
N CYS A 594 -10.38 -12.35 2.62
CA CYS A 594 -9.21 -11.50 2.39
C CYS A 594 -9.45 -10.45 1.31
N LEU A 595 -9.18 -9.16 1.64
CA LEU A 595 -9.23 -8.01 0.72
C LEU A 595 -7.90 -7.74 0.02
N HIS A 596 -6.90 -8.60 0.20
CA HIS A 596 -5.54 -8.38 -0.30
C HIS A 596 -4.89 -7.06 0.18
N CYS A 597 -5.31 -6.53 1.31
CA CYS A 597 -4.80 -5.26 1.84
C CYS A 597 -3.36 -5.36 2.38
N LYS A 598 -2.93 -6.56 2.80
CA LYS A 598 -1.58 -6.89 3.30
C LYS A 598 -1.20 -6.25 4.64
N ALA A 599 -2.17 -5.75 5.40
CA ALA A 599 -1.91 -5.22 6.73
C ALA A 599 -1.29 -6.26 7.66
N CYS A 600 -1.70 -7.53 7.55
CA CYS A 600 -1.17 -8.64 8.34
C CYS A 600 0.31 -8.92 8.07
N ASP A 601 0.71 -8.95 6.82
CA ASP A 601 2.11 -9.17 6.40
C ASP A 601 3.07 -8.03 6.84
N ILE A 602 2.49 -6.86 7.19
CA ILE A 602 3.25 -5.69 7.65
C ILE A 602 3.22 -5.58 9.17
N LYS A 603 2.02 -5.69 9.78
CA LYS A 603 1.80 -5.35 11.20
C LYS A 603 2.01 -6.50 12.17
N ASP A 604 2.02 -7.75 11.71
CA ASP A 604 2.25 -8.89 12.60
C ASP A 604 3.54 -8.71 13.40
N PRO A 605 3.48 -8.65 14.76
CA PRO A 605 4.63 -8.33 15.60
C PRO A 605 5.80 -9.28 15.43
N THR A 606 5.51 -10.52 15.11
CA THR A 606 6.51 -11.58 14.91
C THR A 606 6.91 -11.79 13.45
N GLN A 607 6.26 -11.08 12.50
CA GLN A 607 6.42 -11.31 11.05
C GLN A 607 6.19 -12.78 10.68
N ASN A 608 5.32 -13.46 11.41
CA ASN A 608 4.96 -14.87 11.20
C ASN A 608 4.01 -15.05 10.02
N ILE A 609 3.10 -14.08 9.82
CA ILE A 609 2.13 -14.11 8.72
C ILE A 609 2.80 -13.62 7.44
N CYS A 610 2.81 -14.49 6.42
CA CYS A 610 3.32 -14.18 5.08
C CYS A 610 2.15 -14.23 4.07
N TRP A 611 1.87 -13.11 3.43
CA TRP A 611 0.87 -13.04 2.37
C TRP A 611 1.48 -13.54 1.05
N THR A 612 0.88 -14.56 0.44
CA THR A 612 1.22 -15.04 -0.89
C THR A 612 0.05 -14.80 -1.85
N VAL A 613 0.26 -14.93 -3.16
CA VAL A 613 -0.88 -14.81 -4.09
C VAL A 613 -1.82 -16.01 -3.95
N PRO A 614 -3.16 -15.79 -3.87
CA PRO A 614 -4.14 -16.87 -4.03
C PRO A 614 -4.22 -17.31 -5.49
N GLU A 615 -5.07 -18.29 -5.78
CA GLU A 615 -5.47 -18.59 -7.15
C GLU A 615 -5.99 -17.33 -7.85
N GLY A 616 -5.70 -17.22 -9.14
CA GLY A 616 -6.11 -16.07 -9.95
C GLY A 616 -7.64 -15.95 -10.09
N GLY A 617 -8.12 -14.73 -10.31
CA GLY A 617 -9.55 -14.43 -10.47
C GLY A 617 -10.29 -14.21 -9.16
N GLY A 618 -9.72 -14.57 -7.99
CA GLY A 618 -10.32 -14.32 -6.68
C GLY A 618 -9.94 -12.96 -6.08
N GLY A 619 -10.65 -12.57 -5.02
CA GLY A 619 -10.41 -11.34 -4.27
C GLY A 619 -11.54 -10.32 -4.35
N PRO A 620 -11.30 -9.05 -3.99
CA PRO A 620 -12.30 -8.00 -4.04
C PRO A 620 -12.71 -7.65 -5.48
N SER A 621 -13.94 -7.17 -5.67
CA SER A 621 -14.48 -6.72 -6.95
C SER A 621 -14.89 -5.24 -6.86
N TYR A 622 -13.92 -4.35 -7.05
CA TYR A 622 -14.14 -2.91 -6.97
C TYR A 622 -14.56 -2.33 -8.32
N THR A 623 -15.65 -1.55 -8.30
CA THR A 623 -16.17 -0.86 -9.49
C THR A 623 -16.20 0.66 -9.34
N LEU A 624 -16.13 1.16 -8.08
CA LEU A 624 -16.25 2.59 -7.75
C LEU A 624 -15.05 3.13 -6.94
N MET A 625 -14.06 2.29 -6.64
CA MET A 625 -12.94 2.63 -5.71
C MET A 625 -11.82 3.45 -6.35
#